data_98904d98d9eb0d5dc6b9b9e635e42522
#
_entry.id   98904d98d9eb0d5dc6b9b9e635e42522
#
_cell.length_a   1.000
_cell.length_b   1.000
_cell.length_c   1.000
_cell.angle_alpha   90.00
_cell.angle_beta   90.00
_cell.angle_gamma   90.00
#
_symmetry.space_group_name_H-M   'P 1'
#
loop_
_entity.id
_entity.type
_entity.pdbx_description
1 polymer ?
#
loop_
_entity_poly.entity_id
_entity_poly.type
_entity_poly.pdbx_seq_one_letter_code
_entity_poly.pdbx_strand_id
1 'polypeptide(L)'
;MTVELHLGDCLEYMRTMPDKSVDAVITDPPYGINADKGVGGFGASKTDKHYQAGWDVTIPDIDYFDNIERVSPKLFIFGGQFFTKQVQPNGHWLVWDKVGDIKFKNPFGDCELIWTNVKRNSVKKYTVIQQGFIAEEKDRFHPTQKPIKLIKSMLLDYTHEGDTILDPFMGSGTTGVACVQTGRNFIGIEIDPTYFAVAERRIQEAQLQPTLPLEVNA
;
A
#
# COMPACT_ATOMS: atom_id res chain seq x y z
N MET A 1 -13.79 -3.43 -15.35
CA MET A 1 -13.11 -3.09 -14.09
C MET A 1 -14.16 -2.81 -13.04
N THR A 2 -14.05 -3.45 -11.89
CA THR A 2 -14.91 -3.27 -10.72
C THR A 2 -14.12 -2.67 -9.57
N VAL A 3 -14.79 -1.88 -8.72
CA VAL A 3 -14.23 -1.35 -7.47
C VAL A 3 -15.24 -1.63 -6.36
N GLU A 4 -14.77 -2.28 -5.31
CA GLU A 4 -15.53 -2.58 -4.10
C GLU A 4 -14.81 -1.97 -2.90
N LEU A 5 -15.53 -1.20 -2.09
CA LEU A 5 -14.97 -0.55 -0.91
C LEU A 5 -15.80 -0.92 0.31
N HIS A 6 -15.10 -1.30 1.39
CA HIS A 6 -15.72 -1.76 2.64
C HIS A 6 -15.21 -0.94 3.82
N LEU A 7 -16.14 -0.29 4.52
CA LEU A 7 -15.86 0.36 5.80
C LEU A 7 -16.02 -0.65 6.92
N GLY A 8 -14.94 -1.02 7.59
CA GLY A 8 -14.98 -1.98 8.70
C GLY A 8 -13.66 -2.71 8.93
N ASP A 9 -13.73 -3.75 9.75
CA ASP A 9 -12.59 -4.60 10.08
C ASP A 9 -12.23 -5.51 8.91
N CYS A 10 -10.96 -5.47 8.49
CA CYS A 10 -10.49 -6.22 7.34
C CYS A 10 -10.52 -7.74 7.58
N LEU A 11 -10.28 -8.19 8.81
CA LEU A 11 -10.27 -9.61 9.14
C LEU A 11 -11.68 -10.20 9.11
N GLU A 12 -12.67 -9.46 9.62
CA GLU A 12 -14.08 -9.86 9.52
C GLU A 12 -14.49 -10.04 8.05
N TYR A 13 -14.15 -9.08 7.21
CA TYR A 13 -14.46 -9.16 5.78
C TYR A 13 -13.72 -10.32 5.10
N MET A 14 -12.40 -10.42 5.28
CA MET A 14 -11.60 -11.48 4.63
C MET A 14 -12.07 -12.89 5.01
N ARG A 15 -12.56 -13.12 6.23
CA ARG A 15 -13.13 -14.41 6.65
C ARG A 15 -14.33 -14.84 5.82
N THR A 16 -15.06 -13.91 5.20
CA THR A 16 -16.18 -14.21 4.31
C THR A 16 -15.75 -14.50 2.87
N MET A 17 -14.52 -14.13 2.50
CA MET A 17 -13.99 -14.31 1.15
C MET A 17 -13.63 -15.79 0.89
N PRO A 18 -13.92 -16.31 -0.33
CA PRO A 18 -13.43 -17.62 -0.73
C PRO A 18 -11.89 -17.67 -0.80
N ASP A 19 -11.34 -18.87 -0.69
CA ASP A 19 -9.92 -19.11 -0.92
C ASP A 19 -9.55 -18.72 -2.36
N LYS A 20 -8.40 -18.03 -2.51
CA LYS A 20 -7.86 -17.60 -3.81
C LYS A 20 -8.84 -16.79 -4.64
N SER A 21 -9.67 -15.97 -3.99
CA SER A 21 -10.69 -15.14 -4.63
C SER A 21 -10.14 -13.84 -5.23
N VAL A 22 -8.89 -13.49 -4.95
CA VAL A 22 -8.19 -12.35 -5.54
C VAL A 22 -6.83 -12.77 -6.11
N ASP A 23 -6.32 -12.03 -7.10
CA ASP A 23 -5.08 -12.36 -7.81
C ASP A 23 -3.84 -11.88 -7.08
N ALA A 24 -3.94 -10.76 -6.36
CA ALA A 24 -2.86 -10.24 -5.52
C ALA A 24 -3.39 -9.43 -4.34
N VAL A 25 -2.62 -9.45 -3.23
CA VAL A 25 -2.75 -8.50 -2.12
C VAL A 25 -1.56 -7.54 -2.18
N ILE A 26 -1.84 -6.23 -2.16
CA ILE A 26 -0.84 -5.17 -2.00
C ILE A 26 -1.27 -4.33 -0.81
N THR A 27 -0.51 -4.34 0.28
CA THR A 27 -0.98 -3.79 1.56
C THR A 27 0.13 -3.19 2.40
N ASP A 28 -0.23 -2.19 3.20
CA ASP A 28 0.65 -1.46 4.13
C ASP A 28 0.05 -1.50 5.55
N PRO A 29 0.15 -2.64 6.25
CA PRO A 29 -0.42 -2.79 7.58
C PRO A 29 0.35 -1.95 8.61
N PRO A 30 -0.24 -1.62 9.78
CA PRO A 30 0.45 -0.93 10.86
C PRO A 30 1.68 -1.72 11.34
N TYR A 31 2.78 -1.00 11.58
CA TYR A 31 4.08 -1.58 11.93
C TYR A 31 4.32 -1.75 13.44
N GLY A 32 3.46 -1.16 14.28
CA GLY A 32 3.62 -1.17 15.73
C GLY A 32 4.76 -0.29 16.24
N ILE A 33 5.19 0.68 15.48
CA ILE A 33 6.32 1.58 15.82
C ILE A 33 5.88 2.95 16.34
N ASN A 34 4.57 3.15 16.55
CA ASN A 34 3.95 4.41 16.95
C ASN A 34 4.27 5.57 15.99
N ALA A 35 4.25 5.32 14.69
CA ALA A 35 4.51 6.32 13.66
C ALA A 35 3.50 7.50 13.70
N ASP A 36 2.32 7.27 14.27
CA ASP A 36 1.28 8.27 14.55
C ASP A 36 1.72 9.35 15.54
N LYS A 37 2.68 9.04 16.44
CA LYS A 37 3.23 10.01 17.43
C LYS A 37 4.38 10.85 16.88
N GLY A 38 4.79 10.63 15.62
CA GLY A 38 5.92 11.26 14.99
C GLY A 38 7.26 10.62 15.37
N VAL A 39 8.10 10.35 14.39
CA VAL A 39 9.46 9.85 14.59
C VAL A 39 10.40 11.06 14.72
N GLY A 40 11.11 11.18 15.83
CA GLY A 40 12.20 12.15 16.00
C GLY A 40 11.79 13.62 16.08
N GLY A 41 10.59 13.93 16.58
CA GLY A 41 10.15 15.32 16.77
C GLY A 41 9.63 16.01 15.50
N PHE A 42 9.62 15.33 14.39
CA PHE A 42 8.94 15.74 13.15
C PHE A 42 7.55 15.10 13.12
N GLY A 43 6.75 15.43 14.13
CA GLY A 43 5.36 15.01 14.20
C GLY A 43 4.55 15.55 13.04
N ALA A 44 3.38 14.93 12.80
CA ALA A 44 2.35 15.47 11.94
C ALA A 44 2.23 16.97 12.16
N SER A 45 2.18 17.75 11.10
CA SER A 45 2.02 19.21 11.20
C SER A 45 0.88 19.50 12.17
N LYS A 46 1.08 20.43 13.11
CA LYS A 46 0.04 20.86 14.07
C LYS A 46 -1.25 21.36 13.38
N THR A 47 -1.23 21.44 12.05
CA THR A 47 -2.38 21.83 11.21
C THR A 47 -3.27 20.65 10.81
N ASP A 48 -2.79 19.40 10.93
CA ASP A 48 -3.59 18.24 10.54
C ASP A 48 -4.40 17.73 11.75
N LYS A 49 -5.52 18.38 11.99
CA LYS A 49 -6.49 18.07 13.07
C LYS A 49 -7.23 16.73 12.88
N HIS A 50 -6.93 15.98 11.84
CA HIS A 50 -7.69 14.78 11.43
C HIS A 50 -6.97 13.46 11.70
N TYR A 51 -5.75 13.47 12.27
CA TYR A 51 -5.06 12.22 12.59
C TYR A 51 -5.56 11.67 13.92
N GLN A 52 -6.30 10.57 13.88
CA GLN A 52 -6.56 9.81 15.10
C GLN A 52 -5.24 9.17 15.56
N ALA A 53 -4.81 9.48 16.79
CA ALA A 53 -3.68 8.82 17.40
C ALA A 53 -4.04 7.34 17.69
N GLY A 54 -3.05 6.43 17.53
CA GLY A 54 -3.20 5.05 17.96
C GLY A 54 -3.39 4.02 16.84
N TRP A 55 -3.34 4.40 15.55
CA TRP A 55 -3.46 3.44 14.45
C TRP A 55 -2.21 2.56 14.26
N ASP A 56 -1.01 2.98 14.74
CA ASP A 56 0.26 2.24 14.59
C ASP A 56 0.83 1.77 15.95
N VAL A 57 -0.04 1.33 16.86
CA VAL A 57 0.38 0.86 18.19
C VAL A 57 0.74 -0.62 18.18
N THR A 58 0.06 -1.43 17.39
CA THR A 58 0.26 -2.88 17.33
C THR A 58 0.31 -3.36 15.89
N ILE A 59 1.10 -4.42 15.67
CA ILE A 59 1.07 -5.16 14.40
C ILE A 59 -0.19 -6.03 14.34
N PRO A 60 -0.70 -6.36 13.15
CA PRO A 60 -1.79 -7.31 13.00
C PRO A 60 -1.45 -8.69 13.57
N ASP A 61 -2.46 -9.38 14.08
CA ASP A 61 -2.31 -10.75 14.56
C ASP A 61 -2.01 -11.73 13.44
N ILE A 62 -1.55 -12.94 13.78
CA ILE A 62 -1.24 -13.99 12.82
C ILE A 62 -2.43 -14.34 11.93
N ASP A 63 -3.64 -14.29 12.47
CA ASP A 63 -4.89 -14.52 11.71
C ASP A 63 -5.03 -13.61 10.48
N TYR A 64 -4.51 -12.39 10.54
CA TYR A 64 -4.49 -11.50 9.38
C TYR A 64 -3.61 -12.06 8.27
N PHE A 65 -2.39 -12.49 8.61
CA PHE A 65 -1.44 -13.03 7.65
C PHE A 65 -1.92 -14.35 7.04
N ASP A 66 -2.52 -15.22 7.86
CA ASP A 66 -3.14 -16.47 7.39
C ASP A 66 -4.29 -16.19 6.41
N ASN A 67 -5.10 -15.16 6.67
CA ASN A 67 -6.20 -14.81 5.77
C ASN A 67 -5.72 -14.19 4.46
N ILE A 68 -4.72 -13.29 4.43
CA ILE A 68 -4.18 -12.79 3.16
C ILE A 68 -3.52 -13.89 2.33
N GLU A 69 -2.85 -14.86 2.97
CA GLU A 69 -2.29 -16.03 2.28
C GLU A 69 -3.38 -16.95 1.71
N ARG A 70 -4.50 -17.10 2.43
CA ARG A 70 -5.64 -17.93 2.01
C ARG A 70 -6.35 -17.33 0.79
N VAL A 71 -6.62 -16.01 0.82
CA VAL A 71 -7.43 -15.35 -0.22
C VAL A 71 -6.64 -15.04 -1.49
N SER A 72 -5.29 -15.02 -1.45
CA SER A 72 -4.47 -14.62 -2.59
C SER A 72 -3.22 -15.46 -2.79
N PRO A 73 -2.86 -15.81 -4.05
CA PRO A 73 -1.60 -16.48 -4.36
C PRO A 73 -0.39 -15.54 -4.38
N LYS A 74 -0.59 -14.21 -4.48
CA LYS A 74 0.51 -13.23 -4.56
C LYS A 74 0.34 -12.18 -3.48
N LEU A 75 1.37 -12.00 -2.67
CA LEU A 75 1.38 -11.06 -1.55
C LEU A 75 2.51 -10.05 -1.70
N PHE A 76 2.21 -8.78 -1.45
CA PHE A 76 3.15 -7.67 -1.37
C PHE A 76 2.86 -6.87 -0.12
N ILE A 77 3.73 -6.98 0.88
CA ILE A 77 3.52 -6.40 2.22
C ILE A 77 4.60 -5.35 2.47
N PHE A 78 4.23 -4.09 2.53
CA PHE A 78 5.12 -3.00 2.93
C PHE A 78 5.56 -3.19 4.38
N GLY A 79 6.79 -2.76 4.69
CA GLY A 79 7.32 -2.92 6.04
C GLY A 79 7.54 -4.36 6.48
N GLY A 80 7.71 -5.31 5.55
CA GLY A 80 7.83 -6.73 5.84
C GLY A 80 8.90 -7.10 6.89
N GLN A 81 9.90 -6.24 7.10
CA GLN A 81 10.91 -6.43 8.16
C GLN A 81 10.31 -6.37 9.59
N PHE A 82 9.15 -5.76 9.77
CA PHE A 82 8.45 -5.71 11.05
C PHE A 82 7.63 -6.98 11.32
N PHE A 83 7.39 -7.80 10.29
CA PHE A 83 6.52 -8.97 10.32
C PHE A 83 7.26 -10.30 10.13
N THR A 84 8.57 -10.34 10.41
CA THR A 84 9.42 -11.52 10.16
C THR A 84 9.02 -12.79 10.91
N LYS A 85 8.18 -12.68 11.94
CA LYS A 85 7.61 -13.83 12.66
C LYS A 85 6.29 -14.32 12.07
N GLN A 86 5.60 -13.46 11.31
CA GLN A 86 4.30 -13.70 10.73
C GLN A 86 4.38 -14.13 9.27
N VAL A 87 5.34 -13.57 8.51
CA VAL A 87 5.53 -13.93 7.10
C VAL A 87 6.47 -15.12 6.93
N GLN A 88 6.31 -15.85 5.83
CA GLN A 88 7.15 -17.03 5.55
C GLN A 88 8.63 -16.65 5.40
N PRO A 89 9.56 -17.40 6.00
CA PRO A 89 11.00 -17.07 6.00
C PRO A 89 11.66 -17.17 4.63
N ASN A 90 11.04 -17.87 3.68
CA ASN A 90 11.51 -18.04 2.30
C ASN A 90 10.96 -16.96 1.34
N GLY A 91 10.39 -15.90 1.86
CA GLY A 91 9.93 -14.77 1.06
C GLY A 91 11.06 -14.04 0.34
N HIS A 92 10.68 -13.20 -0.59
CA HIS A 92 11.58 -12.38 -1.37
C HIS A 92 11.35 -10.90 -1.04
N TRP A 93 12.27 -10.05 -1.50
CA TRP A 93 12.23 -8.64 -1.17
C TRP A 93 12.22 -7.77 -2.43
N LEU A 94 11.42 -6.71 -2.36
CA LEU A 94 11.49 -5.57 -3.25
C LEU A 94 11.92 -4.37 -2.42
N VAL A 95 12.58 -3.41 -3.06
CA VAL A 95 13.07 -2.19 -2.41
C VAL A 95 12.40 -0.99 -3.06
N TRP A 96 11.77 -0.17 -2.26
CA TRP A 96 11.38 1.17 -2.68
C TRP A 96 12.44 2.17 -2.24
N ASP A 97 13.20 2.68 -3.21
CA ASP A 97 14.19 3.74 -3.05
C ASP A 97 13.48 5.10 -3.13
N LYS A 98 13.47 5.82 -2.01
CA LYS A 98 12.76 7.10 -1.85
C LYS A 98 13.58 8.32 -2.24
N VAL A 99 14.87 8.17 -2.48
CA VAL A 99 15.81 9.27 -2.66
C VAL A 99 16.58 9.24 -3.98
N GLY A 100 16.72 8.07 -4.61
CA GLY A 100 17.54 7.91 -5.81
C GLY A 100 19.00 8.31 -5.56
N ASP A 101 19.57 9.12 -6.48
CA ASP A 101 20.94 9.62 -6.37
C ASP A 101 21.07 10.88 -5.50
N ILE A 102 19.98 11.35 -4.90
CA ILE A 102 19.98 12.58 -4.10
C ILE A 102 20.55 12.28 -2.72
N LYS A 103 21.68 12.91 -2.40
CA LYS A 103 22.28 12.82 -1.06
C LYS A 103 21.56 13.73 -0.10
N PHE A 104 20.68 13.16 0.69
CA PHE A 104 19.93 13.88 1.73
C PHE A 104 20.37 13.42 3.12
N LYS A 105 20.70 14.35 4.01
CA LYS A 105 20.81 14.05 5.44
C LYS A 105 19.44 14.29 6.07
N ASN A 106 18.65 13.22 6.25
CA ASN A 106 17.38 13.29 6.94
C ASN A 106 17.26 12.12 7.94
N PRO A 107 16.41 12.23 8.95
CA PRO A 107 16.20 11.18 9.95
C PRO A 107 15.33 10.02 9.43
N PHE A 108 14.81 10.12 8.22
CA PHE A 108 13.93 9.10 7.63
C PHE A 108 14.76 8.13 6.77
N GLY A 109 14.37 6.87 6.74
CA GLY A 109 15.05 5.87 5.92
C GLY A 109 15.02 6.21 4.44
N ASP A 110 16.12 5.94 3.75
CA ASP A 110 16.27 6.21 2.30
C ASP A 110 15.49 5.23 1.44
N CYS A 111 15.09 4.09 2.01
CA CYS A 111 14.29 3.08 1.33
C CYS A 111 13.28 2.43 2.27
N GLU A 112 12.32 1.74 1.68
CA GLU A 112 11.42 0.81 2.36
C GLU A 112 11.50 -0.58 1.74
N LEU A 113 11.35 -1.60 2.56
CA LEU A 113 11.31 -2.99 2.13
C LEU A 113 9.88 -3.44 1.94
N ILE A 114 9.65 -4.21 0.87
CA ILE A 114 8.37 -4.86 0.60
C ILE A 114 8.64 -6.36 0.55
N TRP A 115 8.01 -7.10 1.45
CA TRP A 115 8.07 -8.55 1.43
C TRP A 115 7.10 -9.10 0.40
N THR A 116 7.49 -10.19 -0.27
CA THR A 116 6.62 -10.89 -1.22
C THR A 116 6.88 -12.40 -1.20
N ASN A 117 5.83 -13.19 -1.40
CA ASN A 117 5.95 -14.64 -1.62
C ASN A 117 6.22 -14.99 -3.10
N VAL A 118 6.23 -14.00 -4.00
CA VAL A 118 6.52 -14.22 -5.42
C VAL A 118 8.01 -14.47 -5.61
N LYS A 119 8.36 -15.67 -6.09
CA LYS A 119 9.77 -16.09 -6.30
C LYS A 119 10.47 -15.20 -7.31
N ARG A 120 11.66 -14.74 -6.94
CA ARG A 120 12.58 -13.98 -7.79
C ARG A 120 14.02 -14.42 -7.56
N ASN A 121 14.82 -14.38 -8.60
CA ASN A 121 16.26 -14.68 -8.50
C ASN A 121 17.10 -13.48 -8.01
N SER A 122 16.51 -12.29 -7.95
CA SER A 122 17.18 -11.06 -7.54
C SER A 122 16.22 -10.09 -6.88
N VAL A 123 16.75 -9.23 -6.01
CA VAL A 123 15.99 -8.11 -5.42
C VAL A 123 15.71 -7.08 -6.51
N LYS A 124 14.46 -6.65 -6.63
CA LYS A 124 14.06 -5.56 -7.54
C LYS A 124 13.94 -4.26 -6.77
N LYS A 125 14.47 -3.20 -7.34
CA LYS A 125 14.38 -1.84 -6.81
C LYS A 125 13.46 -0.97 -7.67
N TYR A 126 12.60 -0.22 -7.02
CA TYR A 126 11.79 0.86 -7.61
C TYR A 126 12.29 2.19 -7.07
N THR A 127 12.70 3.09 -7.93
CA THR A 127 13.08 4.45 -7.52
C THR A 127 11.92 5.39 -7.80
N VAL A 128 11.25 5.83 -6.73
CA VAL A 128 10.18 6.83 -6.77
C VAL A 128 10.45 7.82 -5.64
N ILE A 129 10.83 9.03 -6.00
CA ILE A 129 11.26 10.05 -5.03
C ILE A 129 10.04 10.56 -4.27
N GLN A 130 10.04 10.33 -2.95
CA GLN A 130 8.92 10.70 -2.07
C GLN A 130 9.43 11.18 -0.71
N GLN A 131 10.21 12.24 -0.71
CA GLN A 131 10.72 12.84 0.52
C GLN A 131 10.51 14.35 0.55
N GLY A 132 9.79 14.83 1.57
CA GLY A 132 9.64 16.24 1.88
C GLY A 132 9.24 17.08 0.66
N PHE A 133 9.98 18.14 0.39
CA PHE A 133 9.73 19.08 -0.71
C PHE A 133 10.03 18.52 -2.12
N ILE A 134 10.79 17.42 -2.20
CA ILE A 134 11.17 16.77 -3.48
C ILE A 134 10.24 15.61 -3.86
N ALA A 135 9.15 15.42 -3.12
CA ALA A 135 8.19 14.39 -3.43
C ALA A 135 7.61 14.57 -4.84
N GLU A 136 7.59 13.49 -5.64
CA GLU A 136 6.95 13.49 -6.97
C GLU A 136 5.43 13.69 -6.85
N GLU A 137 4.82 13.15 -5.80
CA GLU A 137 3.40 13.37 -5.47
C GLU A 137 3.28 14.35 -4.31
N LYS A 138 2.66 15.52 -4.56
CA LYS A 138 2.53 16.59 -3.57
C LYS A 138 1.28 16.47 -2.72
N ASP A 139 0.21 15.88 -3.28
CA ASP A 139 -1.07 15.72 -2.60
C ASP A 139 -0.99 14.54 -1.63
N ARG A 140 -0.89 14.86 -0.34
CA ARG A 140 -0.85 13.89 0.75
C ARG A 140 -2.14 13.94 1.54
N PHE A 141 -2.85 12.83 1.56
CA PHE A 141 -4.10 12.64 2.30
C PHE A 141 -3.90 11.74 3.53
N HIS A 142 -2.74 11.08 3.63
CA HIS A 142 -2.35 10.23 4.75
C HIS A 142 -0.83 10.38 5.01
N PRO A 143 -0.35 10.36 6.28
CA PRO A 143 1.07 10.57 6.61
C PRO A 143 2.00 9.54 5.99
N THR A 144 1.54 8.30 5.90
CA THR A 144 2.31 7.17 5.33
C THR A 144 1.85 6.79 3.92
N GLN A 145 1.14 7.70 3.22
CA GLN A 145 0.65 7.45 1.86
C GLN A 145 1.78 7.00 0.94
N LYS A 146 1.59 5.84 0.32
CA LYS A 146 2.50 5.34 -0.71
C LYS A 146 2.27 6.07 -2.05
N PRO A 147 3.31 6.29 -2.87
CA PRO A 147 3.14 6.92 -4.18
C PRO A 147 2.33 6.06 -5.15
N ILE A 148 1.40 6.68 -5.88
CA ILE A 148 0.62 6.00 -6.94
C ILE A 148 1.57 5.38 -7.98
N LYS A 149 2.62 6.10 -8.38
CA LYS A 149 3.62 5.63 -9.35
C LYS A 149 4.29 4.32 -8.92
N LEU A 150 4.61 4.17 -7.64
CA LEU A 150 5.19 2.94 -7.08
C LEU A 150 4.22 1.77 -7.23
N ILE A 151 2.98 1.96 -6.77
CA ILE A 151 1.96 0.90 -6.84
C ILE A 151 1.67 0.52 -8.30
N LYS A 152 1.56 1.51 -9.21
CA LYS A 152 1.40 1.24 -10.65
C LYS A 152 2.54 0.38 -11.20
N SER A 153 3.79 0.71 -10.87
CA SER A 153 4.94 -0.08 -11.31
C SER A 153 4.88 -1.52 -10.81
N MET A 154 4.47 -1.72 -9.56
CA MET A 154 4.28 -3.07 -8.99
C MET A 154 3.13 -3.82 -9.69
N LEU A 155 1.99 -3.16 -9.93
CA LEU A 155 0.87 -3.76 -10.64
C LEU A 155 1.26 -4.22 -12.06
N LEU A 156 1.97 -3.39 -12.79
CA LEU A 156 2.43 -3.69 -14.16
C LEU A 156 3.43 -4.86 -14.19
N ASP A 157 4.27 -5.00 -13.17
CA ASP A 157 5.27 -6.06 -13.11
C ASP A 157 4.73 -7.43 -12.66
N TYR A 158 3.64 -7.45 -11.87
CA TYR A 158 3.22 -8.67 -11.18
C TYR A 158 1.78 -9.11 -11.45
N THR A 159 1.01 -8.27 -12.12
CA THR A 159 -0.41 -8.53 -12.40
C THR A 159 -0.75 -8.17 -13.85
N HIS A 160 -1.91 -8.64 -14.30
CA HIS A 160 -2.45 -8.35 -15.62
C HIS A 160 -3.69 -7.45 -15.52
N GLU A 161 -4.05 -6.82 -16.63
CA GLU A 161 -5.31 -6.11 -16.73
C GLU A 161 -6.48 -7.07 -16.46
N GLY A 162 -7.45 -6.63 -15.67
CA GLY A 162 -8.57 -7.45 -15.22
C GLY A 162 -8.32 -8.26 -13.93
N ASP A 163 -7.06 -8.43 -13.49
CA ASP A 163 -6.76 -9.06 -12.19
C ASP A 163 -7.42 -8.27 -11.05
N THR A 164 -7.84 -8.97 -10.00
CA THR A 164 -8.44 -8.39 -8.79
C THR A 164 -7.40 -8.21 -7.71
N ILE A 165 -7.26 -6.99 -7.22
CA ILE A 165 -6.31 -6.59 -6.19
C ILE A 165 -7.04 -6.28 -4.91
N LEU A 166 -6.59 -6.85 -3.79
CA LEU A 166 -7.08 -6.56 -2.44
C LEU A 166 -6.07 -5.70 -1.68
N ASP A 167 -6.57 -4.64 -1.04
CA ASP A 167 -5.82 -3.88 -0.03
C ASP A 167 -6.65 -3.82 1.26
N PRO A 168 -6.32 -4.67 2.27
CA PRO A 168 -7.04 -4.72 3.54
C PRO A 168 -6.81 -3.50 4.45
N PHE A 169 -5.81 -2.66 4.15
CA PHE A 169 -5.51 -1.41 4.86
C PHE A 169 -5.36 -0.27 3.85
N MET A 170 -6.43 0.00 3.07
CA MET A 170 -6.33 0.89 1.92
C MET A 170 -6.02 2.36 2.26
N GLY A 171 -6.21 2.78 3.52
CA GLY A 171 -5.96 4.15 3.97
C GLY A 171 -6.63 5.18 3.07
N SER A 172 -5.85 6.05 2.46
CA SER A 172 -6.33 7.06 1.51
C SER A 172 -6.61 6.53 0.09
N GLY A 173 -6.57 5.21 -0.15
CA GLY A 173 -6.97 4.56 -1.40
C GLY A 173 -5.95 4.62 -2.55
N THR A 174 -4.67 4.76 -2.26
CA THR A 174 -3.63 4.82 -3.29
C THR A 174 -3.61 3.60 -4.20
N THR A 175 -3.73 2.39 -3.61
CA THR A 175 -3.78 1.12 -4.35
C THR A 175 -4.99 1.11 -5.29
N GLY A 176 -6.16 1.56 -4.82
CA GLY A 176 -7.38 1.65 -5.63
C GLY A 176 -7.23 2.60 -6.81
N VAL A 177 -6.66 3.80 -6.60
CA VAL A 177 -6.37 4.74 -7.69
C VAL A 177 -5.43 4.12 -8.73
N ALA A 178 -4.36 3.44 -8.28
CA ALA A 178 -3.42 2.76 -9.18
C ALA A 178 -4.11 1.63 -9.97
N CYS A 179 -5.00 0.85 -9.35
CA CYS A 179 -5.79 -0.19 -10.00
C CYS A 179 -6.68 0.38 -11.09
N VAL A 180 -7.41 1.46 -10.79
CA VAL A 180 -8.26 2.17 -11.78
C VAL A 180 -7.43 2.61 -12.98
N GLN A 181 -6.29 3.26 -12.73
CA GLN A 181 -5.42 3.78 -13.80
C GLN A 181 -4.71 2.70 -14.62
N THR A 182 -4.72 1.46 -14.17
CA THR A 182 -4.05 0.34 -14.83
C THR A 182 -4.99 -0.79 -15.26
N GLY A 183 -6.31 -0.59 -15.13
CA GLY A 183 -7.33 -1.54 -15.60
C GLY A 183 -7.49 -2.78 -14.72
N ARG A 184 -7.10 -2.72 -13.42
CA ARG A 184 -7.28 -3.81 -12.45
C ARG A 184 -8.58 -3.61 -11.68
N ASN A 185 -9.23 -4.71 -11.29
CA ASN A 185 -10.29 -4.68 -10.30
C ASN A 185 -9.70 -4.44 -8.91
N PHE A 186 -10.46 -3.80 -8.03
CA PHE A 186 -9.99 -3.42 -6.70
C PHE A 186 -11.02 -3.75 -5.61
N ILE A 187 -10.56 -4.34 -4.52
CA ILE A 187 -11.28 -4.49 -3.26
C ILE A 187 -10.46 -3.76 -2.19
N GLY A 188 -11.03 -2.75 -1.55
CA GLY A 188 -10.37 -1.96 -0.51
C GLY A 188 -11.15 -2.01 0.79
N ILE A 189 -10.43 -2.18 1.91
CA ILE A 189 -11.03 -2.17 3.24
C ILE A 189 -10.33 -1.11 4.08
N GLU A 190 -11.12 -0.34 4.84
CA GLU A 190 -10.62 0.69 5.74
C GLU A 190 -11.54 0.77 6.97
N ILE A 191 -10.93 0.81 8.15
CA ILE A 191 -11.68 0.86 9.41
C ILE A 191 -12.03 2.30 9.83
N ASP A 192 -11.20 3.27 9.45
CA ASP A 192 -11.43 4.68 9.77
C ASP A 192 -12.38 5.32 8.74
N PRO A 193 -13.56 5.82 9.16
CA PRO A 193 -14.53 6.40 8.25
C PRO A 193 -14.03 7.66 7.54
N THR A 194 -13.08 8.38 8.12
CA THR A 194 -12.50 9.59 7.52
C THR A 194 -11.60 9.22 6.36
N TYR A 195 -10.70 8.24 6.56
CA TYR A 195 -9.83 7.75 5.49
C TYR A 195 -10.62 7.00 4.43
N PHE A 196 -11.66 6.26 4.83
CA PHE A 196 -12.57 5.61 3.88
C PHE A 196 -13.20 6.63 2.92
N ALA A 197 -13.76 7.73 3.45
CA ALA A 197 -14.36 8.78 2.62
C ALA A 197 -13.34 9.46 1.68
N VAL A 198 -12.09 9.62 2.13
CA VAL A 198 -10.99 10.13 1.30
C VAL A 198 -10.67 9.15 0.17
N ALA A 199 -10.55 7.85 0.49
CA ALA A 199 -10.26 6.81 -0.49
C ALA A 199 -11.36 6.71 -1.55
N GLU A 200 -12.62 6.67 -1.12
CA GLU A 200 -13.78 6.63 -2.01
C GLU A 200 -13.76 7.79 -3.02
N ARG A 201 -13.62 9.02 -2.53
CA ARG A 201 -13.55 10.20 -3.40
C ARG A 201 -12.40 10.12 -4.41
N ARG A 202 -11.18 9.79 -3.95
CA ARG A 202 -9.99 9.71 -4.83
C ARG A 202 -10.12 8.64 -5.91
N ILE A 203 -10.68 7.49 -5.55
CA ILE A 203 -10.90 6.40 -6.50
C ILE A 203 -12.01 6.77 -7.50
N GLN A 204 -13.10 7.40 -7.06
CA GLN A 204 -14.15 7.92 -7.95
C GLN A 204 -13.61 8.97 -8.91
N GLU A 205 -12.79 9.92 -8.42
CA GLU A 205 -12.12 10.92 -9.27
C GLU A 205 -11.24 10.26 -10.33
N ALA A 206 -10.49 9.20 -9.96
CA ALA A 206 -9.67 8.44 -10.91
C ALA A 206 -10.52 7.73 -11.97
N GLN A 207 -11.69 7.19 -11.61
CA GLN A 207 -12.62 6.54 -12.55
C GLN A 207 -13.21 7.51 -13.59
N LEU A 208 -13.33 8.79 -13.24
CA LEU A 208 -13.83 9.83 -14.14
C LEU A 208 -12.77 10.34 -15.13
N GLN A 209 -11.48 10.08 -14.84
CA GLN A 209 -10.41 10.49 -15.75
C GLN A 209 -10.30 9.52 -16.93
N PRO A 210 -10.18 10.01 -18.18
CA PRO A 210 -9.93 9.14 -19.30
C PRO A 210 -8.63 8.36 -19.07
N THR A 211 -8.66 7.05 -19.19
CA THR A 211 -7.45 6.22 -19.18
C THR A 211 -6.64 6.57 -20.44
N LEU A 212 -5.54 7.31 -20.27
CA LEU A 212 -4.56 7.46 -21.35
C LEU A 212 -3.94 6.10 -21.63
N PRO A 213 -3.75 5.71 -22.90
CA PRO A 213 -3.03 4.50 -23.23
C PRO A 213 -1.67 4.51 -22.51
N LEU A 214 -1.33 3.42 -21.82
CA LEU A 214 -0.01 3.27 -21.22
C LEU A 214 1.01 3.28 -22.37
N GLU A 215 1.88 4.29 -22.42
CA GLU A 215 3.03 4.23 -23.31
C GLU A 215 3.91 3.07 -22.86
N VAL A 216 3.86 1.99 -23.62
CA VAL A 216 4.79 0.87 -23.47
C VAL A 216 6.13 1.36 -24.02
N ASN A 217 7.00 1.89 -23.16
CA ASN A 217 8.39 2.12 -23.52
C ASN A 217 9.02 0.76 -23.81
N ALA A 218 9.29 0.53 -25.09
CA ALA A 218 9.96 -0.64 -25.64
C ALA A 218 11.45 -0.64 -25.24
#